data_730ebe3d5d60aee008a4faaa0114e331
#
_entry.id   730ebe3d5d60aee008a4faaa0114e331
#
_cell.length_a   1.000
_cell.length_b   1.000
_cell.length_c   1.000
_cell.angle_alpha   90.00
_cell.angle_beta   90.00
_cell.angle_gamma   90.00
#
_symmetry.space_group_name_H-M   'P 1'
#
loop_
_entity.id
_entity.type
_entity.pdbx_description
1 polymer ?
#
loop_
_entity_poly.entity_id
_entity_poly.type
_entity_poly.pdbx_seq_one_letter_code
_entity_poly.pdbx_strand_id
1 'polypeptide(L)'
;MQRIQFYQSKELFDILNEEAKKYGVSVSQLVTATLEECYGLTSKSGVSITQLTTTVLKEIEDFLGSSNGKVQFDLNTASPSYRQISMINGKKPSTIRASIGRSFGRKIGKGPFSNVRKCIINGNQRLAVNNALVYETFAEEDKSNSTN
;
A
#
# COMPACT_ATOMS: atom_id res chain seq x y z
N MET A 1 -27.40 9.65 -3.38
CA MET A 1 -26.54 8.46 -3.55
C MET A 1 -27.42 7.32 -4.04
N GLN A 2 -27.13 6.80 -5.22
CA GLN A 2 -27.86 5.63 -5.74
C GLN A 2 -27.20 4.36 -5.20
N ARG A 3 -28.00 3.40 -4.77
CA ARG A 3 -27.52 2.12 -4.21
C ARG A 3 -27.87 1.01 -5.19
N ILE A 4 -26.86 0.25 -5.61
CA ILE A 4 -27.04 -0.96 -6.42
C ILE A 4 -26.70 -2.15 -5.54
N GLN A 5 -27.52 -3.18 -5.59
CA GLN A 5 -27.30 -4.45 -4.90
C GLN A 5 -27.27 -5.57 -5.93
N PHE A 6 -26.24 -6.41 -5.89
CA PHE A 6 -26.11 -7.57 -6.76
C PHE A 6 -25.71 -8.81 -5.95
N TYR A 7 -26.08 -9.96 -6.47
CA TYR A 7 -25.76 -11.25 -5.87
C TYR A 7 -24.70 -11.94 -6.72
N GLN A 8 -23.53 -12.21 -6.16
CA GLN A 8 -22.43 -12.87 -6.83
C GLN A 8 -22.35 -14.35 -6.41
N SER A 9 -21.72 -15.20 -7.25
CA SER A 9 -21.37 -16.57 -6.86
C SER A 9 -20.34 -16.57 -5.74
N LYS A 10 -20.27 -17.65 -4.98
CA LYS A 10 -19.26 -17.83 -3.93
C LYS A 10 -17.84 -17.70 -4.48
N GLU A 11 -17.58 -18.31 -5.63
CA GLU A 11 -16.26 -18.28 -6.27
C GLU A 11 -15.84 -16.84 -6.62
N LEU A 12 -16.77 -16.05 -7.20
CA LEU A 12 -16.51 -14.64 -7.51
C LEU A 12 -16.28 -13.82 -6.24
N PHE A 13 -17.05 -14.08 -5.18
CA PHE A 13 -16.85 -13.42 -3.89
C PHE A 13 -15.48 -13.70 -3.30
N ASP A 14 -15.03 -14.95 -3.33
CA ASP A 14 -13.74 -15.37 -2.81
C ASP A 14 -12.59 -14.68 -3.58
N ILE A 15 -12.66 -14.65 -4.91
CA ILE A 15 -11.70 -13.94 -5.77
C ILE A 15 -11.66 -12.44 -5.43
N LEU A 16 -12.81 -11.78 -5.39
CA LEU A 16 -12.89 -10.35 -5.08
C LEU A 16 -12.35 -10.03 -3.67
N ASN A 17 -12.62 -10.90 -2.70
CA ASN A 17 -12.16 -10.73 -1.34
C ASN A 17 -10.63 -10.86 -1.22
N GLU A 18 -10.03 -11.84 -1.90
CA GLU A 18 -8.57 -12.00 -1.95
C GLU A 18 -7.90 -10.81 -2.66
N GLU A 19 -8.48 -10.36 -3.76
CA GLU A 19 -7.96 -9.21 -4.50
C GLU A 19 -8.11 -7.91 -3.71
N ALA A 20 -9.24 -7.69 -3.08
CA ALA A 20 -9.46 -6.55 -2.19
C ALA A 20 -8.46 -6.52 -1.02
N LYS A 21 -8.18 -7.66 -0.41
CA LYS A 21 -7.14 -7.80 0.62
C LYS A 21 -5.75 -7.45 0.07
N LYS A 22 -5.42 -7.90 -1.14
CA LYS A 22 -4.14 -7.61 -1.79
C LYS A 22 -3.90 -6.11 -1.94
N TYR A 23 -4.94 -5.36 -2.30
CA TYR A 23 -4.87 -3.90 -2.50
C TYR A 23 -5.19 -3.09 -1.25
N GLY A 24 -5.58 -3.72 -0.16
CA GLY A 24 -5.94 -3.01 1.09
C GLY A 24 -7.23 -2.20 1.01
N VAL A 25 -8.14 -2.56 0.10
CA VAL A 25 -9.43 -1.91 -0.11
C VAL A 25 -10.59 -2.82 0.29
N SER A 26 -11.81 -2.29 0.40
CA SER A 26 -13.01 -3.11 0.54
C SER A 26 -13.42 -3.72 -0.81
N VAL A 27 -14.17 -4.84 -0.79
CA VAL A 27 -14.73 -5.44 -2.00
C VAL A 27 -15.57 -4.43 -2.78
N SER A 28 -16.37 -3.61 -2.09
CA SER A 28 -17.16 -2.56 -2.74
C SER A 28 -16.31 -1.51 -3.46
N GLN A 29 -15.20 -1.10 -2.86
CA GLN A 29 -14.28 -0.16 -3.50
C GLN A 29 -13.59 -0.79 -4.71
N LEU A 30 -13.17 -2.05 -4.61
CA LEU A 30 -12.57 -2.77 -5.72
C LEU A 30 -13.56 -2.88 -6.90
N VAL A 31 -14.79 -3.33 -6.63
CA VAL A 31 -15.83 -3.47 -7.68
C VAL A 31 -16.14 -2.13 -8.32
N THR A 32 -16.32 -1.06 -7.52
CA THR A 32 -16.57 0.28 -8.04
C THR A 32 -15.43 0.74 -8.93
N ALA A 33 -14.19 0.64 -8.49
CA ALA A 33 -13.00 1.04 -9.26
C ALA A 33 -12.90 0.25 -10.58
N THR A 34 -13.14 -1.06 -10.54
CA THR A 34 -13.11 -1.93 -11.73
C THR A 34 -14.20 -1.54 -12.74
N LEU A 35 -15.42 -1.25 -12.25
CA LEU A 35 -16.51 -0.82 -13.12
C LEU A 35 -16.26 0.57 -13.72
N GLU A 36 -15.79 1.51 -12.91
CA GLU A 36 -15.41 2.84 -13.39
C GLU A 36 -14.32 2.77 -14.48
N GLU A 37 -13.34 1.89 -14.30
CA GLU A 37 -12.31 1.63 -15.31
C GLU A 37 -12.89 1.02 -16.59
N CYS A 38 -13.75 0.00 -16.46
CA CYS A 38 -14.41 -0.65 -17.62
C CYS A 38 -15.26 0.33 -18.45
N TYR A 39 -15.90 1.28 -17.79
CA TYR A 39 -16.78 2.26 -18.45
C TYR A 39 -16.08 3.60 -18.77
N GLY A 40 -14.77 3.70 -18.55
CA GLY A 40 -14.01 4.92 -18.81
C GLY A 40 -14.39 6.11 -17.91
N LEU A 41 -14.97 5.83 -16.73
CA LEU A 41 -15.39 6.83 -15.74
C LEU A 41 -14.31 7.10 -14.68
N THR A 42 -13.08 6.65 -14.91
CA THR A 42 -11.97 6.90 -14.00
C THR A 42 -11.79 8.40 -13.76
N SER A 43 -11.58 8.74 -12.50
CA SER A 43 -11.44 10.11 -12.02
C SER A 43 -10.44 10.91 -12.86
N LYS A 44 -10.50 12.25 -12.79
CA LYS A 44 -9.71 13.23 -13.56
C LYS A 44 -8.20 12.97 -13.67
N SER A 45 -7.65 12.05 -12.90
CA SER A 45 -6.25 11.57 -13.00
C SER A 45 -6.06 10.33 -13.88
N GLY A 46 -7.13 9.67 -14.35
CA GLY A 46 -7.06 8.51 -15.24
C GLY A 46 -6.42 7.25 -14.63
N VAL A 47 -6.08 7.23 -13.34
CA VAL A 47 -5.37 6.13 -12.69
C VAL A 47 -6.25 5.52 -11.60
N SER A 48 -6.55 4.21 -11.71
CA SER A 48 -7.29 3.50 -10.68
C SER A 48 -6.45 3.32 -9.40
N ILE A 49 -7.12 3.12 -8.23
CA ILE A 49 -6.42 2.82 -6.98
C ILE A 49 -5.52 1.58 -7.12
N THR A 50 -5.94 0.59 -7.86
CA THR A 50 -5.17 -0.64 -8.11
C THR A 50 -3.91 -0.36 -8.92
N GLN A 51 -4.01 0.39 -10.00
CA GLN A 51 -2.87 0.82 -10.82
C GLN A 51 -1.91 1.68 -10.01
N LEU A 52 -2.43 2.65 -9.25
CA LEU A 52 -1.62 3.52 -8.40
C LEU A 52 -0.89 2.72 -7.31
N THR A 53 -1.57 1.77 -6.67
CA THR A 53 -0.95 0.87 -5.68
C THR A 53 0.18 0.06 -6.31
N THR A 54 -0.03 -0.51 -7.50
CA THR A 54 0.99 -1.27 -8.21
C THR A 54 2.19 -0.39 -8.57
N THR A 55 1.96 0.81 -9.05
CA THR A 55 3.02 1.79 -9.36
C THR A 55 3.83 2.13 -8.12
N VAL A 56 3.17 2.47 -7.02
CA VAL A 56 3.84 2.81 -5.75
C VAL A 56 4.67 1.64 -5.23
N LEU A 57 4.14 0.42 -5.25
CA LEU A 57 4.88 -0.76 -4.79
C LEU A 57 6.12 -1.03 -5.65
N LYS A 58 6.03 -0.83 -6.96
CA LYS A 58 7.18 -0.96 -7.87
C LYS A 58 8.23 0.12 -7.60
N GLU A 59 7.82 1.37 -7.42
CA GLU A 59 8.74 2.45 -7.08
C GLU A 59 9.49 2.19 -5.77
N ILE A 60 8.80 1.62 -4.76
CA ILE A 60 9.44 1.24 -3.49
C ILE A 60 10.45 0.10 -3.72
N GLU A 61 10.10 -0.90 -4.54
CA GLU A 61 11.02 -1.98 -4.90
C GLU A 61 12.27 -1.45 -5.62
N ASP A 62 12.10 -0.56 -6.59
CA ASP A 62 13.21 0.09 -7.31
C ASP A 62 14.08 0.94 -6.38
N PHE A 63 13.46 1.69 -5.46
CA PHE A 63 14.16 2.45 -4.43
C PHE A 63 15.03 1.55 -3.54
N LEU A 64 14.49 0.42 -3.09
CA LEU A 64 15.23 -0.55 -2.26
C LEU A 64 16.36 -1.21 -3.06
N GLY A 65 16.13 -1.55 -4.32
CA GLY A 65 17.15 -2.13 -5.21
C GLY A 65 18.31 -1.19 -5.52
N SER A 66 18.06 0.11 -5.51
CA SER A 66 19.10 1.14 -5.71
C SER A 66 19.82 1.57 -4.41
N SER A 67 19.28 1.16 -3.27
CA SER A 67 19.84 1.54 -1.96
C SER A 67 20.87 0.52 -1.50
N ASN A 68 22.08 0.99 -1.20
CA ASN A 68 23.14 0.14 -0.66
C ASN A 68 23.13 0.15 0.88
N GLY A 69 22.91 -1.01 1.50
CA GLY A 69 22.98 -1.18 2.95
C GLY A 69 21.69 -0.94 3.70
N LYS A 70 21.81 -0.66 5.01
CA LYS A 70 20.66 -0.36 5.88
C LYS A 70 20.11 1.03 5.58
N VAL A 71 18.86 1.10 5.18
CA VAL A 71 18.16 2.35 4.85
C VAL A 71 16.90 2.47 5.69
N GLN A 72 16.67 3.65 6.26
CA GLN A 72 15.39 4.02 6.86
C GLN A 72 14.62 4.92 5.89
N PHE A 73 13.36 4.62 5.67
CA PHE A 73 12.52 5.35 4.71
C PHE A 73 11.06 5.40 5.14
N ASP A 74 10.34 6.36 4.62
CA ASP A 74 8.89 6.38 4.58
C ASP A 74 8.38 6.25 3.14
N LEU A 75 7.09 6.08 2.95
CA LEU A 75 6.52 5.92 1.61
C LEU A 75 6.64 7.19 0.75
N ASN A 76 6.70 8.37 1.36
CA ASN A 76 6.90 9.63 0.61
C ASN A 76 8.32 9.72 0.04
N THR A 77 9.31 9.19 0.76
CA THR A 77 10.70 9.16 0.31
C THR A 77 10.92 8.11 -0.77
N ALA A 78 10.33 6.92 -0.60
CA ALA A 78 10.54 5.79 -1.49
C ALA A 78 9.72 5.83 -2.78
N SER A 79 8.61 6.58 -2.81
CA SER A 79 7.72 6.63 -3.98
C SER A 79 7.31 8.05 -4.34
N PRO A 80 7.77 8.56 -5.49
CA PRO A 80 7.32 9.84 -6.03
C PRO A 80 5.80 9.87 -6.26
N SER A 81 5.22 8.79 -6.78
CA SER A 81 3.78 8.70 -7.01
C SER A 81 2.98 8.77 -5.71
N TYR A 82 3.44 8.11 -4.64
CA TYR A 82 2.81 8.21 -3.33
C TYR A 82 2.85 9.65 -2.76
N ARG A 83 3.98 10.33 -2.91
CA ARG A 83 4.16 11.71 -2.46
C ARG A 83 3.20 12.69 -3.14
N GLN A 84 2.85 12.45 -4.41
CA GLN A 84 1.93 13.28 -5.19
C GLN A 84 0.46 13.09 -4.78
N ILE A 85 0.11 12.01 -4.07
CA ILE A 85 -1.25 11.81 -3.58
C ILE A 85 -1.56 12.83 -2.50
N SER A 86 -2.68 13.53 -2.62
CA SER A 86 -3.11 14.50 -1.61
C SER A 86 -3.21 13.84 -0.23
N MET A 87 -2.69 14.49 0.80
CA MET A 87 -2.78 14.02 2.19
C MET A 87 -4.20 14.17 2.75
N ILE A 88 -4.97 15.08 2.18
CA ILE A 88 -6.32 15.42 2.65
C ILE A 88 -7.27 15.38 1.45
N ASN A 89 -8.42 14.75 1.63
CA ASN A 89 -9.54 14.80 0.70
C ASN A 89 -10.68 15.58 1.37
N GLY A 90 -10.80 16.85 1.03
CA GLY A 90 -11.67 17.79 1.75
C GLY A 90 -11.17 18.03 3.18
N LYS A 91 -11.99 17.70 4.20
CA LYS A 91 -11.64 17.79 5.63
C LYS A 91 -11.17 16.46 6.24
N LYS A 92 -11.04 15.41 5.44
CA LYS A 92 -10.70 14.05 5.91
C LYS A 92 -9.32 13.62 5.41
N PRO A 93 -8.58 12.79 6.18
CA PRO A 93 -7.35 12.17 5.69
C PRO A 93 -7.59 11.37 4.41
N SER A 94 -6.59 11.32 3.56
CA SER A 94 -6.66 10.57 2.29
C SER A 94 -6.84 9.07 2.53
N THR A 95 -7.98 8.53 2.10
CA THR A 95 -8.25 7.08 2.14
C THR A 95 -7.37 6.31 1.15
N ILE A 96 -6.96 6.95 0.04
CA ILE A 96 -6.07 6.37 -0.98
C ILE A 96 -4.70 6.12 -0.35
N ARG A 97 -4.11 7.10 0.31
CA ARG A 97 -2.82 6.94 0.99
C ARG A 97 -2.88 5.84 2.06
N ALA A 98 -3.94 5.82 2.85
CA ALA A 98 -4.15 4.79 3.87
C ALA A 98 -4.30 3.38 3.28
N SER A 99 -4.99 3.23 2.15
CA SER A 99 -5.14 1.95 1.44
C SER A 99 -3.79 1.45 0.91
N ILE A 100 -3.01 2.32 0.27
CA ILE A 100 -1.68 1.98 -0.23
C ILE A 100 -0.74 1.60 0.92
N GLY A 101 -0.76 2.36 2.02
CA GLY A 101 0.02 2.06 3.22
C GLY A 101 -0.31 0.69 3.83
N ARG A 102 -1.59 0.32 3.89
CA ARG A 102 -2.01 -1.02 4.33
C ARG A 102 -1.57 -2.11 3.36
N SER A 103 -1.66 -1.86 2.05
CA SER A 103 -1.20 -2.80 1.03
C SER A 103 0.30 -3.07 1.13
N PHE A 104 1.11 -2.03 1.30
CA PHE A 104 2.54 -2.17 1.55
C PHE A 104 2.80 -2.91 2.87
N GLY A 105 2.12 -2.53 3.96
CA GLY A 105 2.27 -3.17 5.28
C GLY A 105 2.04 -4.69 5.27
N ARG A 106 1.16 -5.19 4.40
CA ARG A 106 0.91 -6.63 4.24
C ARG A 106 2.00 -7.36 3.46
N LYS A 107 2.80 -6.64 2.69
CA LYS A 107 3.89 -7.20 1.86
C LYS A 107 5.25 -7.16 2.57
N ILE A 108 5.37 -6.44 3.66
CA ILE A 108 6.59 -6.39 4.48
C ILE A 108 6.97 -7.80 4.94
N GLY A 109 8.25 -8.13 4.84
CA GLY A 109 8.79 -9.45 5.16
C GLY A 109 8.49 -10.54 4.13
N LYS A 110 7.98 -10.18 2.94
CA LYS A 110 7.60 -11.13 1.88
C LYS A 110 8.13 -10.66 0.52
N GLY A 111 8.49 -11.61 -0.35
CA GLY A 111 8.91 -11.34 -1.72
C GLY A 111 9.96 -10.23 -1.83
N PRO A 112 9.74 -9.21 -2.67
CA PRO A 112 10.69 -8.10 -2.86
C PRO A 112 10.96 -7.29 -1.58
N PHE A 113 10.08 -7.38 -0.58
CA PHE A 113 10.17 -6.67 0.70
C PHE A 113 10.57 -7.59 1.87
N SER A 114 11.19 -8.74 1.57
CA SER A 114 11.61 -9.73 2.58
C SER A 114 12.58 -9.16 3.61
N ASN A 115 13.40 -8.19 3.22
CA ASN A 115 14.38 -7.49 4.06
C ASN A 115 13.87 -6.18 4.67
N VAL A 116 12.56 -5.92 4.58
CA VAL A 116 11.93 -4.71 5.14
C VAL A 116 11.18 -5.04 6.43
N ARG A 117 11.32 -4.19 7.42
CA ARG A 117 10.54 -4.24 8.67
C ARG A 117 10.12 -2.84 9.12
N LYS A 118 9.19 -2.78 10.05
CA LYS A 118 8.82 -1.53 10.73
C LYS A 118 9.99 -1.07 11.61
N CYS A 119 10.34 0.21 11.52
CA CYS A 119 11.31 0.79 12.44
C CYS A 119 10.65 0.99 13.81
N ILE A 120 11.06 0.23 14.81
CA ILE A 120 10.49 0.26 16.17
C ILE A 120 11.48 0.95 17.11
N ILE A 121 11.01 1.94 17.87
CA ILE A 121 11.76 2.62 18.93
C ILE A 121 10.89 2.63 20.19
N ASN A 122 11.44 2.14 21.30
CA ASN A 122 10.74 2.06 22.59
C ASN A 122 9.36 1.36 22.49
N GLY A 123 9.28 0.27 21.71
CA GLY A 123 8.05 -0.52 21.56
C GLY A 123 7.01 0.07 20.60
N ASN A 124 7.24 1.27 20.04
CA ASN A 124 6.34 1.92 19.09
C ASN A 124 6.99 2.08 17.73
N GLN A 125 6.18 2.01 16.67
CA GLN A 125 6.67 2.28 15.34
C GLN A 125 7.08 3.76 15.22
N ARG A 126 8.30 4.00 14.72
CA ARG A 126 8.82 5.34 14.51
C ARG A 126 7.99 6.10 13.48
N LEU A 127 7.74 7.37 13.77
CA LEU A 127 7.15 8.32 12.84
C LEU A 127 8.23 9.30 12.36
N ALA A 128 8.14 9.68 11.09
CA ALA A 128 8.89 10.79 10.52
C ALA A 128 8.30 12.14 11.00
N VAL A 129 8.97 13.23 10.67
CA VAL A 129 8.53 14.60 11.04
C VAL A 129 7.13 14.94 10.52
N ASN A 130 6.73 14.34 9.40
CA ASN A 130 5.40 14.48 8.78
C ASN A 130 4.38 13.44 9.27
N ASN A 131 4.62 12.79 10.42
CA ASN A 131 3.82 11.69 10.98
C ASN A 131 3.68 10.45 10.06
N ALA A 132 4.52 10.31 9.04
CA ALA A 132 4.55 9.10 8.23
C ALA A 132 5.25 7.94 8.97
N LEU A 133 4.74 6.72 8.78
CA LEU A 133 5.35 5.51 9.34
C LEU A 133 6.72 5.27 8.71
N VAL A 134 7.73 5.02 9.54
CA VAL A 134 9.09 4.73 9.10
C VAL A 134 9.34 3.22 9.07
N TYR A 135 9.96 2.78 8.00
CA TYR A 135 10.40 1.42 7.77
C TYR A 135 11.92 1.39 7.65
N GLU A 136 12.51 0.22 7.83
CA GLU A 136 13.96 0.03 7.68
C GLU A 136 14.26 -1.29 6.97
N THR A 137 15.36 -1.31 6.23
CA THR A 137 15.93 -2.54 5.71
C THR A 137 16.90 -3.16 6.72
N PHE A 138 17.00 -4.47 6.71
CA PHE A 138 17.98 -5.24 7.50
C PHE A 138 18.72 -6.24 6.60
N ALA A 139 19.96 -6.60 6.99
CA ALA A 139 20.69 -7.64 6.29
C ALA A 139 20.13 -9.03 6.65
N GLU A 140 20.19 -10.00 5.73
CA GLU A 140 19.68 -11.35 5.97
C GLU A 140 20.36 -12.08 7.15
N GLU A 141 21.56 -11.67 7.51
CA GLU A 141 22.31 -12.23 8.65
C GLU A 141 21.66 -11.91 10.02
N ASP A 142 20.85 -10.86 10.11
CA ASP A 142 20.16 -10.48 11.36
C ASP A 142 18.95 -11.39 11.69
N LYS A 143 18.57 -12.32 10.79
CA LYS A 143 17.43 -13.26 11.01
C LYS A 143 17.77 -14.38 12.01
N SER A 144 19.04 -14.71 12.21
CA SER A 144 19.45 -15.82 13.06
C SER A 144 19.48 -15.49 14.56
N ASN A 145 19.44 -14.22 14.96
CA ASN A 145 19.53 -13.79 16.35
C ASN A 145 18.20 -13.43 17.01
N SER A 146 17.06 -13.66 16.37
CA SER A 146 15.72 -13.28 16.87
C SER A 146 14.92 -14.45 17.43
N THR A 147 15.54 -15.62 17.60
CA THR A 147 14.90 -16.82 18.18
C THR A 147 15.65 -17.23 19.45
N ASN A 148 15.44 -16.47 20.51
CA ASN A 148 15.63 -16.94 21.90
C ASN A 148 14.67 -16.19 22.81
#